data_a64235ddf8d5a5e2c98d672120e11c57
#
_entry.id   a64235ddf8d5a5e2c98d672120e11c57
#
_cell.length_a   1.000
_cell.length_b   1.000
_cell.length_c   1.000
_cell.angle_alpha   90.00
_cell.angle_beta   90.00
_cell.angle_gamma   90.00
#
_symmetry.space_group_name_H-M   'P 1'
#
loop_
_entity.id
_entity.type
_entity.pdbx_description
1 polymer ?
#
loop_
_entity_poly.entity_id
_entity_poly.type
_entity_poly.pdbx_seq_one_letter_code
_entity_poly.pdbx_strand_id
1 'polypeptide(L)'
;MRSFEITKREVLASISIIAVMILAGIFISGKITEYQMDKNEVYNKAAKIESPEIFAYGMRTNVGNAFVYGTLEALDPVSYPAIDGAYMYVKKIKERYTMHVRTVAHTDGRGHTTYTTETYWSWDYAGEESKSATQVSFCNETFPISKFKIPDSRYIDTVYESMHVRYEYYGVSVAHEGTVFTSLSDRTISDGSPFYSDLTIEETVDRLESDSGVIALFWVFWILGTGFVVFTFYQRENDWLE
;
A
#
# COMPACT_ATOMS: atom_id res chain seq x y z
N MET A 1 28.23 -9.13 42.28
CA MET A 1 28.39 -9.26 40.82
C MET A 1 28.45 -10.75 40.56
N ARG A 2 27.48 -11.33 39.89
CA ARG A 2 27.51 -12.74 39.51
C ARG A 2 28.62 -12.89 38.48
N SER A 3 29.58 -13.80 38.72
CA SER A 3 30.59 -14.17 37.72
C SER A 3 29.95 -15.10 36.71
N PHE A 4 29.84 -14.69 35.46
CA PHE A 4 29.35 -15.51 34.37
C PHE A 4 30.53 -16.39 33.92
N GLU A 5 30.50 -17.68 34.29
CA GLU A 5 31.55 -18.65 33.88
C GLU A 5 31.08 -19.43 32.65
N ILE A 6 31.83 -19.31 31.54
CA ILE A 6 31.55 -20.01 30.29
C ILE A 6 32.46 -21.22 30.20
N THR A 7 31.88 -22.41 30.16
CA THR A 7 32.62 -23.67 30.01
C THR A 7 32.84 -24.03 28.52
N LYS A 8 33.91 -24.82 28.23
CA LYS A 8 34.17 -25.29 26.85
C LYS A 8 33.01 -26.13 26.29
N ARG A 9 32.26 -26.83 27.15
CA ARG A 9 31.11 -27.63 26.77
C ARG A 9 29.93 -26.75 26.30
N GLU A 10 29.69 -25.65 26.99
CA GLU A 10 28.64 -24.67 26.62
C GLU A 10 28.96 -23.95 25.32
N VAL A 11 30.24 -23.65 25.06
CA VAL A 11 30.66 -23.09 23.78
C VAL A 11 30.39 -24.07 22.62
N LEU A 12 30.74 -25.36 22.79
CA LEU A 12 30.42 -26.35 21.77
C LEU A 12 28.93 -26.55 21.55
N ALA A 13 28.11 -26.52 22.62
CA ALA A 13 26.67 -26.61 22.50
C ALA A 13 26.06 -25.38 21.81
N SER A 14 26.53 -24.20 22.14
CA SER A 14 26.05 -22.96 21.49
C SER A 14 26.40 -22.91 20.00
N ILE A 15 27.59 -23.37 19.60
CA ILE A 15 27.97 -23.52 18.19
C ILE A 15 27.01 -24.49 17.47
N SER A 16 26.68 -25.62 18.11
CA SER A 16 25.72 -26.58 17.54
C SER A 16 24.33 -25.99 17.37
N ILE A 17 23.83 -25.22 18.36
CA ILE A 17 22.55 -24.51 18.29
C ILE A 17 22.57 -23.50 17.11
N ILE A 18 23.62 -22.68 17.00
CA ILE A 18 23.78 -21.71 15.92
C ILE A 18 23.79 -22.42 14.56
N ALA A 19 24.52 -23.53 14.41
CA ALA A 19 24.58 -24.27 13.17
C ALA A 19 23.20 -24.81 12.76
N VAL A 20 22.45 -25.40 13.69
CA VAL A 20 21.08 -25.87 13.44
C VAL A 20 20.15 -24.72 13.07
N MET A 21 20.24 -23.57 13.77
CA MET A 21 19.44 -22.39 13.47
C MET A 21 19.75 -21.82 12.10
N ILE A 22 21.03 -21.78 11.68
CA ILE A 22 21.41 -21.34 10.33
C ILE A 22 20.81 -22.26 9.27
N LEU A 23 20.92 -23.59 9.44
CA LEU A 23 20.35 -24.56 8.50
C LEU A 23 18.83 -24.42 8.40
N ALA A 24 18.14 -24.26 9.53
CA ALA A 24 16.70 -24.02 9.56
C ALA A 24 16.33 -22.69 8.88
N GLY A 25 17.11 -21.62 9.12
CA GLY A 25 16.92 -20.31 8.48
C GLY A 25 17.06 -20.38 6.97
N ILE A 26 18.07 -21.08 6.45
CA ILE A 26 18.27 -21.31 5.01
C ILE A 26 17.07 -22.06 4.41
N PHE A 27 16.58 -23.11 5.08
CA PHE A 27 15.43 -23.88 4.60
C PHE A 27 14.17 -23.04 4.54
N ILE A 28 13.87 -22.28 5.60
CA ILE A 28 12.69 -21.41 5.67
C ILE A 28 12.79 -20.27 4.66
N SER A 29 13.96 -19.61 4.56
CA SER A 29 14.23 -18.57 3.57
C SER A 29 14.01 -19.07 2.13
N GLY A 30 14.46 -20.32 1.83
CA GLY A 30 14.21 -20.96 0.55
C GLY A 30 12.72 -21.12 0.24
N LYS A 31 11.92 -21.53 1.24
CA LYS A 31 10.46 -21.65 1.07
C LYS A 31 9.76 -20.30 0.88
N ILE A 32 10.23 -19.25 1.55
CA ILE A 32 9.74 -17.89 1.33
C ILE A 32 10.04 -17.44 -0.11
N THR A 33 11.27 -17.69 -0.59
CA THR A 33 11.67 -17.36 -1.96
C THR A 33 10.83 -18.12 -2.99
N GLU A 34 10.62 -19.43 -2.81
CA GLU A 34 9.78 -20.25 -3.69
C GLU A 34 8.35 -19.70 -3.76
N TYR A 35 7.75 -19.38 -2.62
CA TYR A 35 6.42 -18.78 -2.56
C TYR A 35 6.34 -17.40 -3.27
N GLN A 36 7.37 -16.57 -3.13
CA GLN A 36 7.45 -15.28 -3.84
C GLN A 36 7.60 -15.47 -5.35
N MET A 37 8.42 -16.42 -5.79
CA MET A 37 8.58 -16.75 -7.21
C MET A 37 7.27 -17.22 -7.83
N ASP A 38 6.53 -18.10 -7.15
CA ASP A 38 5.23 -18.59 -7.62
C ASP A 38 4.21 -17.44 -7.71
N LYS A 39 4.19 -16.54 -6.73
CA LYS A 39 3.33 -15.34 -6.73
C LYS A 39 3.69 -14.39 -7.87
N ASN A 40 4.96 -14.20 -8.17
CA ASN A 40 5.46 -13.30 -9.19
C ASN A 40 5.40 -13.91 -10.60
N GLU A 41 5.19 -15.22 -10.72
CA GLU A 41 5.08 -15.91 -12.01
C GLU A 41 3.99 -15.29 -12.91
N VAL A 42 2.90 -14.81 -12.30
CA VAL A 42 1.80 -14.14 -13.01
C VAL A 42 2.27 -12.88 -13.70
N TYR A 43 3.18 -12.12 -13.09
CA TYR A 43 3.75 -10.89 -13.66
C TYR A 43 4.83 -11.20 -14.69
N ASN A 44 5.70 -12.17 -14.39
CA ASN A 44 6.80 -12.56 -15.28
C ASN A 44 6.33 -13.17 -16.61
N LYS A 45 5.18 -13.85 -16.60
CA LYS A 45 4.56 -14.44 -17.79
C LYS A 45 3.60 -13.49 -18.53
N ALA A 46 3.27 -12.33 -17.96
CA ALA A 46 2.39 -11.38 -18.57
C ALA A 46 2.98 -10.77 -19.84
N ALA A 47 2.16 -10.62 -20.86
CA ALA A 47 2.55 -9.94 -22.09
C ALA A 47 2.85 -8.45 -21.81
N LYS A 48 3.92 -7.91 -22.40
CA LYS A 48 4.26 -6.47 -22.34
C LYS A 48 3.81 -5.78 -23.64
N ILE A 49 2.90 -4.84 -23.53
CA ILE A 49 2.23 -4.21 -24.68
C ILE A 49 2.36 -2.69 -24.58
N GLU A 50 2.98 -2.08 -25.59
CA GLU A 50 3.18 -0.62 -25.69
C GLU A 50 2.46 0.01 -26.88
N SER A 51 1.81 -0.79 -27.74
CA SER A 51 1.10 -0.28 -28.91
C SER A 51 -0.40 -0.57 -28.85
N PRO A 52 -1.25 0.38 -29.27
CA PRO A 52 -2.70 0.20 -29.33
C PRO A 52 -3.13 -0.96 -30.21
N GLU A 53 -2.41 -1.20 -31.34
CA GLU A 53 -2.72 -2.28 -32.28
C GLU A 53 -2.52 -3.66 -31.65
N ILE A 54 -1.39 -3.83 -30.91
CA ILE A 54 -1.07 -5.07 -30.20
C ILE A 54 -2.06 -5.28 -29.06
N PHE A 55 -2.47 -4.21 -28.36
CA PHE A 55 -3.51 -4.28 -27.33
C PHE A 55 -4.84 -4.76 -27.89
N ALA A 56 -5.33 -4.15 -28.96
CA ALA A 56 -6.56 -4.56 -29.63
C ALA A 56 -6.49 -6.01 -30.15
N TYR A 57 -5.31 -6.43 -30.66
CA TYR A 57 -5.06 -7.81 -31.06
C TYR A 57 -5.09 -8.76 -29.87
N GLY A 58 -4.43 -8.41 -28.77
CA GLY A 58 -4.38 -9.20 -27.52
C GLY A 58 -5.76 -9.49 -26.94
N MET A 59 -6.66 -8.50 -26.92
CA MET A 59 -8.04 -8.67 -26.48
C MET A 59 -8.81 -9.64 -27.41
N ARG A 60 -8.59 -9.58 -28.73
CA ARG A 60 -9.27 -10.47 -29.68
C ARG A 60 -8.78 -11.91 -29.63
N THR A 61 -7.51 -12.12 -29.27
CA THR A 61 -6.87 -13.44 -29.24
C THR A 61 -6.83 -14.07 -27.86
N ASN A 62 -7.38 -13.39 -26.85
CA ASN A 62 -7.40 -13.85 -25.46
C ASN A 62 -5.97 -14.14 -24.94
N VAL A 63 -5.07 -13.18 -25.05
CA VAL A 63 -3.66 -13.34 -24.64
C VAL A 63 -3.51 -13.64 -23.16
N GLY A 64 -4.51 -13.27 -22.34
CA GLY A 64 -4.47 -13.43 -20.89
C GLY A 64 -3.81 -12.23 -20.21
N ASN A 65 -2.99 -12.49 -19.18
CA ASN A 65 -2.39 -11.41 -18.39
C ASN A 65 -1.41 -10.56 -19.21
N ALA A 66 -1.56 -9.25 -19.09
CA ALA A 66 -0.74 -8.28 -19.81
C ALA A 66 -0.50 -7.01 -18.98
N PHE A 67 0.68 -6.44 -19.14
CA PHE A 67 0.99 -5.05 -18.83
C PHE A 67 0.81 -4.23 -20.08
N VAL A 68 -0.01 -3.19 -20.03
CA VAL A 68 -0.29 -2.32 -21.18
C VAL A 68 0.02 -0.88 -20.78
N TYR A 69 0.95 -0.26 -21.50
CA TYR A 69 1.28 1.14 -21.31
C TYR A 69 0.45 2.02 -22.23
N GLY A 70 -0.09 3.12 -21.70
CA GLY A 70 -0.88 4.05 -22.49
C GLY A 70 -1.49 5.19 -21.67
N THR A 71 -2.25 6.03 -22.36
CA THR A 71 -2.97 7.15 -21.74
C THR A 71 -4.40 6.74 -21.45
N LEU A 72 -4.80 6.85 -20.18
CA LEU A 72 -6.17 6.70 -19.71
C LEU A 72 -6.81 8.10 -19.68
N GLU A 73 -7.85 8.32 -20.48
CA GLU A 73 -8.50 9.62 -20.63
C GLU A 73 -10.02 9.52 -20.48
N ALA A 74 -10.61 10.42 -19.69
CA ALA A 74 -12.07 10.50 -19.54
C ALA A 74 -12.73 11.10 -20.79
N LEU A 75 -13.72 10.39 -21.34
CA LEU A 75 -14.47 10.87 -22.50
C LEU A 75 -15.63 11.82 -22.14
N ASP A 76 -16.17 11.67 -20.94
CA ASP A 76 -17.26 12.48 -20.37
C ASP A 76 -16.84 13.06 -19.01
N PRO A 77 -15.83 13.95 -18.99
CA PRO A 77 -15.29 14.50 -17.75
C PRO A 77 -16.36 15.27 -16.95
N VAL A 78 -16.21 15.26 -15.63
CA VAL A 78 -17.16 15.86 -14.68
C VAL A 78 -16.55 17.04 -13.95
N SER A 79 -17.43 17.94 -13.43
CA SER A 79 -17.02 19.08 -12.63
C SER A 79 -18.10 19.49 -11.63
N TYR A 80 -17.74 20.38 -10.71
CA TYR A 80 -18.67 21.16 -9.88
C TYR A 80 -18.56 22.64 -10.22
N PRO A 81 -19.68 23.40 -10.21
CA PRO A 81 -19.67 24.83 -10.56
C PRO A 81 -18.79 25.71 -9.67
N ALA A 82 -18.42 25.22 -8.49
CA ALA A 82 -17.65 25.94 -7.49
C ALA A 82 -16.13 25.82 -7.66
N ILE A 83 -15.67 24.98 -8.57
CA ILE A 83 -14.24 24.74 -8.85
C ILE A 83 -13.99 24.81 -10.35
N ASP A 84 -12.81 25.27 -10.73
CA ASP A 84 -12.37 25.29 -12.12
C ASP A 84 -11.87 23.91 -12.57
N GLY A 85 -11.97 23.67 -13.89
CA GLY A 85 -11.45 22.46 -14.52
C GLY A 85 -12.47 21.35 -14.70
N ALA A 86 -12.00 20.29 -15.36
CA ALA A 86 -12.74 19.06 -15.63
C ALA A 86 -11.91 17.88 -15.10
N TYR A 87 -12.59 16.84 -14.63
CA TYR A 87 -11.97 15.74 -13.91
C TYR A 87 -12.55 14.40 -14.38
N MET A 88 -11.76 13.35 -14.31
CA MET A 88 -12.23 11.98 -14.48
C MET A 88 -13.12 11.55 -13.30
N TYR A 89 -12.74 11.97 -12.10
CA TYR A 89 -13.48 11.80 -10.85
C TYR A 89 -13.31 13.02 -9.98
N VAL A 90 -14.38 13.45 -9.29
CA VAL A 90 -14.30 14.53 -8.31
C VAL A 90 -15.19 14.23 -7.12
N LYS A 91 -14.64 14.41 -5.93
CA LYS A 91 -15.31 14.27 -4.65
C LYS A 91 -15.38 15.63 -3.95
N LYS A 92 -16.55 15.93 -3.39
CA LYS A 92 -16.84 17.11 -2.60
C LYS A 92 -17.19 16.69 -1.18
N ILE A 93 -16.38 17.06 -0.22
CA ILE A 93 -16.57 16.78 1.21
C ILE A 93 -17.11 18.03 1.87
N LYS A 94 -18.26 17.89 2.54
CA LYS A 94 -18.85 18.96 3.36
C LYS A 94 -18.32 18.86 4.76
N GLU A 95 -17.88 19.99 5.31
CA GLU A 95 -17.47 20.11 6.70
C GLU A 95 -18.22 21.24 7.41
N ARG A 96 -18.45 21.05 8.69
CA ARG A 96 -19.06 22.06 9.57
C ARG A 96 -18.10 22.42 10.69
N TYR A 97 -17.97 23.71 10.94
CA TYR A 97 -17.21 24.23 12.08
C TYR A 97 -18.08 24.15 13.32
N THR A 98 -17.77 23.21 14.23
CA THR A 98 -18.58 22.91 15.40
C THR A 98 -17.76 23.03 16.68
N MET A 99 -18.48 23.32 17.77
CA MET A 99 -17.90 23.43 19.11
C MET A 99 -17.86 22.05 19.77
N HIS A 100 -16.70 21.72 20.32
CA HIS A 100 -16.45 20.52 21.09
C HIS A 100 -16.02 20.86 22.51
N VAL A 101 -16.33 19.95 23.42
CA VAL A 101 -15.94 20.05 24.81
C VAL A 101 -15.13 18.79 25.15
N ARG A 102 -13.94 18.98 25.74
CA ARG A 102 -13.13 17.87 26.23
C ARG A 102 -12.75 18.09 27.69
N THR A 103 -12.66 17.01 28.43
CA THR A 103 -12.12 17.03 29.80
C THR A 103 -10.63 16.71 29.75
N VAL A 104 -9.80 17.61 30.26
CA VAL A 104 -8.36 17.43 30.35
C VAL A 104 -7.96 17.19 31.79
N ALA A 105 -7.19 16.12 32.03
CA ALA A 105 -6.64 15.81 33.34
C ALA A 105 -5.27 16.48 33.48
N HIS A 106 -5.10 17.28 34.54
CA HIS A 106 -3.83 17.88 34.92
C HIS A 106 -3.32 17.23 36.19
N THR A 107 -2.18 16.54 36.13
CA THR A 107 -1.56 15.94 37.30
C THR A 107 -0.41 16.84 37.76
N ASP A 108 -0.46 17.29 39.02
CA ASP A 108 0.61 18.08 39.63
C ASP A 108 1.83 17.20 40.00
N GLY A 109 2.96 17.83 40.34
CA GLY A 109 4.19 17.13 40.73
C GLY A 109 4.06 16.30 42.03
N ARG A 110 2.92 16.36 42.74
CA ARG A 110 2.58 15.58 43.92
C ARG A 110 1.61 14.44 43.66
N GLY A 111 1.22 14.23 42.38
CA GLY A 111 0.32 13.17 41.97
C GLY A 111 -1.18 13.47 42.11
N HIS A 112 -1.57 14.71 42.45
CA HIS A 112 -2.98 15.10 42.45
C HIS A 112 -3.46 15.39 41.03
N THR A 113 -4.55 14.76 40.61
CA THR A 113 -5.16 14.96 39.30
C THR A 113 -6.39 15.85 39.44
N THR A 114 -6.38 16.97 38.73
CA THR A 114 -7.54 17.88 38.55
C THR A 114 -8.06 17.75 37.14
N TYR A 115 -9.38 17.82 36.97
CA TYR A 115 -10.04 17.76 35.68
C TYR A 115 -10.56 19.15 35.33
N THR A 116 -10.18 19.67 34.17
CA THR A 116 -10.69 20.92 33.63
C THR A 116 -11.44 20.65 32.33
N THR A 117 -12.48 21.42 32.09
CA THR A 117 -13.24 21.34 30.85
C THR A 117 -12.73 22.41 29.88
N GLU A 118 -12.26 21.99 28.73
CA GLU A 118 -11.82 22.88 27.65
C GLU A 118 -12.80 22.83 26.49
N THR A 119 -13.10 23.99 25.93
CA THR A 119 -13.90 24.12 24.71
C THR A 119 -12.98 24.41 23.55
N TYR A 120 -13.16 23.71 22.45
CA TYR A 120 -12.42 23.95 21.20
C TYR A 120 -13.37 23.84 20.00
N TRP A 121 -12.95 24.37 18.87
CA TRP A 121 -13.69 24.35 17.61
C TRP A 121 -12.89 23.58 16.57
N SER A 122 -13.57 22.74 15.80
CA SER A 122 -12.97 22.02 14.69
C SER A 122 -13.92 21.92 13.51
N TRP A 123 -13.33 21.66 12.33
CA TRP A 123 -14.08 21.28 11.15
C TRP A 123 -14.38 19.78 11.23
N ASP A 124 -15.67 19.45 11.23
CA ASP A 124 -16.14 18.10 11.33
C ASP A 124 -16.79 17.67 10.03
N TYR A 125 -16.51 16.45 9.61
CA TYR A 125 -17.15 15.84 8.45
C TYR A 125 -18.67 15.87 8.57
N ALA A 126 -19.33 16.35 7.53
CA ALA A 126 -20.79 16.51 7.48
C ALA A 126 -21.44 15.88 6.24
N GLY A 127 -20.69 15.08 5.48
CA GLY A 127 -21.16 14.35 4.31
C GLY A 127 -20.26 14.54 3.10
N GLU A 128 -20.48 13.72 2.09
CA GLU A 128 -19.75 13.80 0.82
C GLU A 128 -20.66 13.51 -0.37
N GLU A 129 -20.27 14.05 -1.51
CA GLU A 129 -20.83 13.78 -2.83
C GLU A 129 -19.70 13.53 -3.81
N SER A 130 -19.92 12.66 -4.80
CA SER A 130 -18.93 12.44 -5.85
C SER A 130 -19.58 12.38 -7.22
N LYS A 131 -18.81 12.76 -8.23
CA LYS A 131 -19.12 12.58 -9.64
C LYS A 131 -17.97 11.84 -10.30
N SER A 132 -18.30 11.00 -11.25
CA SER A 132 -17.32 10.23 -12.04
C SER A 132 -17.69 10.27 -13.50
N ALA A 133 -16.71 10.30 -14.37
CA ALA A 133 -16.91 9.94 -15.77
C ALA A 133 -17.51 8.54 -15.86
N THR A 134 -18.27 8.28 -16.91
CA THR A 134 -18.86 6.97 -17.16
C THR A 134 -18.01 6.15 -18.11
N GLN A 135 -17.31 6.82 -19.03
CA GLN A 135 -16.48 6.20 -20.05
C GLN A 135 -15.08 6.81 -20.10
N VAL A 136 -14.12 5.96 -20.41
CA VAL A 136 -12.72 6.32 -20.60
C VAL A 136 -12.19 5.75 -21.91
N SER A 137 -11.25 6.45 -22.52
CA SER A 137 -10.43 5.95 -23.62
C SER A 137 -9.11 5.40 -23.06
N PHE A 138 -8.68 4.24 -23.55
CA PHE A 138 -7.36 3.69 -23.26
C PHE A 138 -6.85 2.94 -24.50
N CYS A 139 -5.67 3.31 -24.99
CA CYS A 139 -5.07 2.73 -26.21
C CYS A 139 -6.06 2.73 -27.41
N ASN A 140 -6.74 3.85 -27.66
CA ASN A 140 -7.75 4.04 -28.71
C ASN A 140 -9.02 3.19 -28.60
N GLU A 141 -9.21 2.46 -27.50
CA GLU A 141 -10.41 1.69 -27.20
C GLU A 141 -11.21 2.39 -26.10
N THR A 142 -12.55 2.23 -26.14
CA THR A 142 -13.44 2.83 -25.15
C THR A 142 -13.92 1.79 -24.15
N PHE A 143 -13.86 2.13 -22.87
CA PHE A 143 -14.27 1.26 -21.78
C PHE A 143 -15.15 2.00 -20.77
N PRO A 144 -16.04 1.30 -20.06
CA PRO A 144 -16.63 1.83 -18.82
C PRO A 144 -15.52 2.08 -17.80
N ILE A 145 -15.60 3.19 -17.04
CA ILE A 145 -14.60 3.53 -16.03
C ILE A 145 -14.43 2.44 -14.96
N SER A 146 -15.47 1.65 -14.71
CA SER A 146 -15.45 0.52 -13.77
C SER A 146 -14.43 -0.58 -14.12
N LYS A 147 -13.96 -0.60 -15.36
CA LYS A 147 -12.88 -1.51 -15.80
C LYS A 147 -11.54 -1.17 -15.18
N PHE A 148 -11.36 0.07 -14.73
CA PHE A 148 -10.11 0.56 -14.16
C PHE A 148 -10.26 0.89 -12.67
N LYS A 149 -9.23 0.57 -11.89
CA LYS A 149 -9.04 1.18 -10.58
C LYS A 149 -8.35 2.52 -10.81
N ILE A 150 -9.13 3.59 -10.78
CA ILE A 150 -8.64 4.95 -11.01
C ILE A 150 -7.59 5.36 -9.96
N PRO A 151 -6.66 6.27 -10.33
CA PRO A 151 -5.67 6.81 -9.41
C PRO A 151 -6.29 7.49 -8.17
N ASP A 152 -5.47 7.69 -7.14
CA ASP A 152 -5.91 8.41 -5.95
C ASP A 152 -6.23 9.88 -6.27
N SER A 153 -7.34 10.36 -5.72
CA SER A 153 -7.75 11.75 -5.87
C SER A 153 -6.80 12.68 -5.10
N ARG A 154 -6.47 13.81 -5.72
CA ARG A 154 -5.66 14.88 -5.13
C ARG A 154 -6.55 16.05 -4.69
N TYR A 155 -6.12 16.76 -3.66
CA TYR A 155 -6.77 18.00 -3.23
C TYR A 155 -6.77 19.03 -4.38
N ILE A 156 -7.94 19.68 -4.58
CA ILE A 156 -8.14 20.71 -5.60
C ILE A 156 -8.27 22.07 -4.92
N ASP A 157 -9.31 22.25 -4.08
CA ASP A 157 -9.63 23.53 -3.48
C ASP A 157 -10.55 23.37 -2.26
N THR A 158 -10.66 24.45 -1.47
CA THR A 158 -11.62 24.60 -0.38
C THR A 158 -12.51 25.82 -0.60
N VAL A 159 -13.80 25.62 -0.73
CA VAL A 159 -14.79 26.68 -0.93
C VAL A 159 -15.63 26.86 0.32
N TYR A 160 -15.67 28.07 0.84
CA TYR A 160 -16.48 28.43 2.01
C TYR A 160 -17.88 28.88 1.59
N GLU A 161 -18.89 28.15 2.06
CA GLU A 161 -20.30 28.58 1.91
C GLU A 161 -20.68 29.62 2.98
N SER A 162 -20.12 29.50 4.19
CA SER A 162 -20.31 30.40 5.32
C SER A 162 -19.13 30.28 6.29
N MET A 163 -19.15 31.07 7.38
CA MET A 163 -18.15 30.94 8.46
C MET A 163 -18.13 29.57 9.15
N HIS A 164 -19.21 28.79 8.99
CA HIS A 164 -19.36 27.50 9.67
C HIS A 164 -19.56 26.33 8.71
N VAL A 165 -19.48 26.55 7.40
CA VAL A 165 -19.62 25.49 6.38
C VAL A 165 -18.60 25.71 5.29
N ARG A 166 -17.82 24.68 5.01
CA ARG A 166 -16.91 24.62 3.88
C ARG A 166 -17.03 23.31 3.12
N TYR A 167 -16.54 23.32 1.90
CA TYR A 167 -16.43 22.15 1.05
C TYR A 167 -14.99 21.98 0.59
N GLU A 168 -14.44 20.81 0.82
CA GLU A 168 -13.14 20.42 0.26
C GLU A 168 -13.36 19.56 -0.99
N TYR A 169 -12.65 19.89 -2.06
CA TYR A 169 -12.72 19.20 -3.33
C TYR A 169 -11.46 18.40 -3.58
N TYR A 170 -11.67 17.14 -3.97
CA TYR A 170 -10.59 16.22 -4.35
C TYR A 170 -10.93 15.63 -5.72
N GLY A 171 -9.95 15.55 -6.63
CA GLY A 171 -10.20 15.06 -7.97
C GLY A 171 -9.06 14.28 -8.58
N VAL A 172 -9.41 13.58 -9.65
CA VAL A 172 -8.49 12.87 -10.54
C VAL A 172 -8.53 13.57 -11.88
N SER A 173 -7.38 13.95 -12.41
CA SER A 173 -7.27 14.66 -13.71
C SER A 173 -7.94 13.90 -14.84
N VAL A 174 -8.28 14.60 -15.93
CA VAL A 174 -8.95 14.02 -17.10
C VAL A 174 -8.12 12.92 -17.75
N ALA A 175 -6.81 13.09 -17.80
CA ALA A 175 -5.89 12.15 -18.45
C ALA A 175 -4.73 11.79 -17.53
N HIS A 176 -4.31 10.53 -17.60
CA HIS A 176 -3.15 9.98 -16.92
C HIS A 176 -2.39 9.05 -17.86
N GLU A 177 -1.09 9.19 -17.93
CA GLU A 177 -0.22 8.24 -18.61
C GLU A 177 0.29 7.20 -17.61
N GLY A 178 0.43 5.95 -18.05
CA GLY A 178 0.89 4.90 -17.14
C GLY A 178 0.60 3.49 -17.63
N THR A 179 0.76 2.52 -16.74
CA THR A 179 0.64 1.09 -17.03
C THR A 179 -0.58 0.48 -16.35
N VAL A 180 -1.35 -0.31 -17.09
CA VAL A 180 -2.42 -1.17 -16.57
C VAL A 180 -1.92 -2.60 -16.50
N PHE A 181 -2.17 -3.29 -15.39
CA PHE A 181 -2.06 -4.74 -15.32
C PHE A 181 -3.46 -5.35 -15.39
N THR A 182 -3.73 -6.18 -16.41
CA THR A 182 -5.06 -6.71 -16.68
C THR A 182 -4.99 -8.06 -17.38
N SER A 183 -6.10 -8.78 -17.41
CA SER A 183 -6.27 -9.94 -18.28
C SER A 183 -7.07 -9.55 -19.53
N LEU A 184 -6.50 -9.85 -20.69
CA LEU A 184 -7.09 -9.61 -22.01
C LEU A 184 -7.88 -10.84 -22.45
N SER A 185 -9.20 -10.74 -22.43
CA SER A 185 -10.11 -11.82 -22.85
C SER A 185 -11.43 -11.25 -23.35
N ASP A 186 -12.15 -12.02 -24.15
CA ASP A 186 -13.50 -11.68 -24.60
C ASP A 186 -13.63 -10.28 -25.23
N ARG A 187 -12.58 -9.83 -25.91
CA ARG A 187 -12.45 -8.48 -26.52
C ARG A 187 -12.55 -7.34 -25.52
N THR A 188 -12.18 -7.58 -24.28
CA THR A 188 -12.17 -6.56 -23.22
C THR A 188 -11.05 -6.80 -22.22
N ILE A 189 -10.98 -5.96 -21.19
CA ILE A 189 -10.08 -6.09 -20.06
C ILE A 189 -10.87 -6.54 -18.81
N SER A 190 -10.18 -7.05 -17.79
CA SER A 190 -10.77 -7.39 -16.50
C SER A 190 -11.39 -6.18 -15.82
N ASP A 191 -12.41 -6.41 -14.99
CA ASP A 191 -12.99 -5.37 -14.15
C ASP A 191 -12.02 -4.97 -13.03
N GLY A 192 -11.98 -3.67 -12.71
CA GLY A 192 -11.15 -3.16 -11.62
C GLY A 192 -9.64 -3.33 -11.83
N SER A 193 -9.18 -3.36 -13.08
CA SER A 193 -7.76 -3.46 -13.42
C SER A 193 -6.97 -2.31 -12.81
N PRO A 194 -5.88 -2.59 -12.04
CA PRO A 194 -5.09 -1.54 -11.43
C PRO A 194 -4.35 -0.72 -12.48
N PHE A 195 -4.47 0.60 -12.38
CA PHE A 195 -3.75 1.57 -13.18
C PHE A 195 -2.63 2.22 -12.34
N TYR A 196 -1.41 2.15 -12.84
CA TYR A 196 -0.21 2.69 -12.22
C TYR A 196 0.20 3.95 -12.95
N SER A 197 -0.22 5.12 -12.44
CA SER A 197 0.09 6.43 -13.03
C SER A 197 1.58 6.71 -12.99
N ASP A 198 2.06 7.32 -14.05
CA ASP A 198 3.42 7.81 -14.21
C ASP A 198 4.51 6.70 -14.11
N LEU A 199 4.11 5.42 -14.31
CA LEU A 199 5.03 4.28 -14.32
C LEU A 199 5.03 3.57 -15.68
N THR A 200 6.22 3.28 -16.17
CA THR A 200 6.44 2.39 -17.32
C THR A 200 6.12 0.94 -16.99
N ILE A 201 6.10 0.06 -17.97
CA ILE A 201 5.88 -1.39 -17.75
C ILE A 201 6.97 -1.95 -16.83
N GLU A 202 8.24 -1.63 -17.07
CA GLU A 202 9.38 -2.12 -16.28
C GLU A 202 9.25 -1.67 -14.81
N GLU A 203 9.02 -0.37 -14.57
CA GLU A 203 8.88 0.18 -13.22
C GLU A 203 7.67 -0.42 -12.49
N THR A 204 6.60 -0.71 -13.24
CA THR A 204 5.40 -1.37 -12.68
C THR A 204 5.70 -2.81 -12.27
N VAL A 205 6.40 -3.56 -13.11
CA VAL A 205 6.84 -4.93 -12.82
C VAL A 205 7.75 -4.92 -11.60
N ASP A 206 8.80 -4.09 -11.59
CA ASP A 206 9.73 -3.96 -10.48
C ASP A 206 9.01 -3.63 -9.17
N ARG A 207 8.02 -2.73 -9.22
CA ARG A 207 7.21 -2.36 -8.05
C ARG A 207 6.36 -3.51 -7.53
N LEU A 208 5.80 -4.32 -8.42
CA LEU A 208 4.96 -5.47 -8.06
C LEU A 208 5.77 -6.67 -7.57
N GLU A 209 6.98 -6.86 -8.10
CA GLU A 209 7.92 -7.90 -7.70
C GLU A 209 8.74 -7.53 -6.46
N SER A 210 8.76 -6.27 -6.04
CA SER A 210 9.61 -5.71 -4.97
C SER A 210 9.22 -6.19 -3.57
N ASP A 211 9.12 -7.51 -3.37
CA ASP A 211 9.03 -8.16 -2.06
C ASP A 211 10.43 -8.52 -1.48
N SER A 212 11.53 -8.00 -2.07
CA SER A 212 12.92 -8.27 -1.63
C SER A 212 13.18 -7.87 -0.16
N GLY A 213 12.41 -6.95 0.40
CA GLY A 213 12.47 -6.57 1.80
C GLY A 213 12.04 -7.66 2.79
N VAL A 214 11.17 -8.59 2.38
CA VAL A 214 10.66 -9.66 3.25
C VAL A 214 11.76 -10.64 3.67
N ILE A 215 12.63 -11.03 2.74
CA ILE A 215 13.76 -11.93 3.03
C ILE A 215 14.77 -11.24 3.95
N ALA A 216 15.08 -9.97 3.72
CA ALA A 216 15.98 -9.20 4.57
C ALA A 216 15.40 -9.05 5.99
N LEU A 217 14.12 -8.71 6.12
CA LEU A 217 13.40 -8.65 7.38
C LEU A 217 13.40 -10.00 8.11
N PHE A 218 13.12 -11.10 7.40
CA PHE A 218 13.17 -12.44 7.94
C PHE A 218 14.54 -12.72 8.56
N TRP A 219 15.65 -12.45 7.86
CA TRP A 219 16.99 -12.70 8.38
C TRP A 219 17.35 -11.84 9.59
N VAL A 220 16.90 -10.57 9.64
CA VAL A 220 17.09 -9.71 10.82
C VAL A 220 16.41 -10.35 12.04
N PHE A 221 15.13 -10.73 11.95
CA PHE A 221 14.42 -11.36 13.06
C PHE A 221 14.97 -12.75 13.40
N TRP A 222 15.42 -13.51 12.40
CA TRP A 222 16.01 -14.83 12.61
C TRP A 222 17.32 -14.77 13.37
N ILE A 223 18.19 -13.80 13.05
CA ILE A 223 19.46 -13.58 13.75
C ILE A 223 19.19 -13.14 15.21
N LEU A 224 18.27 -12.20 15.42
CA LEU A 224 17.88 -11.78 16.77
C LEU A 224 17.29 -12.93 17.58
N GLY A 225 16.43 -13.74 16.98
CA GLY A 225 15.86 -14.94 17.59
C GLY A 225 16.94 -15.97 17.94
N THR A 226 17.88 -16.21 17.06
CA THR A 226 19.03 -17.11 17.32
C THR A 226 19.86 -16.61 18.50
N GLY A 227 20.16 -15.29 18.54
CA GLY A 227 20.86 -14.68 19.67
C GLY A 227 20.10 -14.85 20.99
N PHE A 228 18.79 -14.69 20.97
CA PHE A 228 17.95 -14.90 22.15
C PHE A 228 17.95 -16.35 22.63
N VAL A 229 17.88 -17.33 21.72
CA VAL A 229 17.95 -18.77 22.05
C VAL A 229 19.29 -19.09 22.71
N VAL A 230 20.40 -18.61 22.14
CA VAL A 230 21.74 -18.80 22.70
C VAL A 230 21.86 -18.14 24.07
N PHE A 231 21.34 -16.91 24.22
CA PHE A 231 21.37 -16.21 25.50
C PHE A 231 20.57 -16.96 26.58
N THR A 232 19.38 -17.42 26.28
CA THR A 232 18.55 -18.20 27.23
C THR A 232 19.18 -19.54 27.56
N PHE A 233 19.91 -20.16 26.61
CA PHE A 233 20.67 -21.37 26.87
C PHE A 233 21.76 -21.11 27.96
N TYR A 234 22.56 -20.05 27.80
CA TYR A 234 23.57 -19.69 28.80
C TYR A 234 22.97 -19.31 30.16
N GLN A 235 21.83 -18.61 30.20
CA GLN A 235 21.17 -18.32 31.47
C GLN A 235 20.74 -19.60 32.20
N ARG A 236 20.12 -20.55 31.50
CA ARG A 236 19.67 -21.81 32.10
C ARG A 236 20.82 -22.67 32.63
N GLU A 237 21.92 -22.77 31.88
CA GLU A 237 23.08 -23.55 32.35
C GLU A 237 23.73 -22.92 33.59
N ASN A 238 23.78 -21.57 33.70
CA ASN A 238 24.29 -20.89 34.90
C ASN A 238 23.34 -21.05 36.11
N ASP A 239 22.01 -21.13 35.90
CA ASP A 239 21.05 -21.38 36.99
C ASP A 239 21.10 -22.82 37.53
N TRP A 240 21.62 -23.80 36.73
CA TRP A 240 21.80 -25.21 37.16
C TRP A 240 23.07 -25.43 37.98
N LEU A 241 24.01 -24.49 38.02
CA LEU A 241 25.25 -24.53 38.77
C LEU A 241 25.12 -23.97 40.21
N GLU A 242 23.93 -23.46 40.58
CA GLU A 242 23.53 -23.08 41.95
C GLU A 242 22.77 -24.24 42.63
#